data_eac8dd26cd7f45a95e3e49450e63f149
#
_entry.id   eac8dd26cd7f45a95e3e49450e63f149
#
_cell.length_a   1.000
_cell.length_b   1.000
_cell.length_c   1.000
_cell.angle_alpha   90.00
_cell.angle_beta   90.00
_cell.angle_gamma   90.00
#
_symmetry.space_group_name_H-M   'P 1'
#
loop_
_entity.id
_entity.type
_entity.pdbx_description
1 polymer ?
#
loop_
_entity_poly.entity_id
_entity_poly.type
_entity_poly.pdbx_seq_one_letter_code
_entity_poly.pdbx_strand_id
1 'polypeptide(L)'
;SLFLISDEPYRELAYGPEVSWVPSIYDNTLVCYSWSKSLSLPGDRIGYVLVPNEVEESERVMFAVAGAGRALGYICAPVFFQRVIAACVDEPVNASAYAANRELLTQGLDELGYHYIAPDGAFYLWMQALEPDAQAFSDKAKEHELLLVPSDSFGVGGWVRVSYCVSADVIRNSMPAFAALKREYE
;
A
#
# COMPACT_ATOMS: atom_id res chain seq x y z
N SER A 1 -22.36 5.63 -19.62
CA SER A 1 -20.90 5.78 -19.37
C SER A 1 -20.48 5.01 -18.15
N LEU A 2 -19.20 4.62 -18.08
CA LEU A 2 -18.60 4.03 -16.90
C LEU A 2 -17.93 5.14 -16.07
N PHE A 3 -17.96 5.00 -14.76
CA PHE A 3 -17.11 5.78 -13.86
C PHE A 3 -15.93 4.94 -13.42
N LEU A 4 -14.75 5.53 -13.40
CA LEU A 4 -13.55 4.92 -12.86
C LEU A 4 -13.24 5.55 -11.50
N ILE A 5 -12.88 4.73 -10.52
CA ILE A 5 -12.39 5.20 -9.22
C ILE A 5 -10.92 4.80 -9.13
N SER A 6 -10.04 5.79 -9.10
CA SER A 6 -8.61 5.61 -8.93
C SER A 6 -8.25 5.80 -7.46
N ASP A 7 -7.77 4.74 -6.80
CA ASP A 7 -7.33 4.77 -5.41
C ASP A 7 -5.81 4.94 -5.36
N GLU A 8 -5.34 6.14 -5.01
CA GLU A 8 -3.96 6.58 -5.22
C GLU A 8 -3.17 6.93 -3.92
N PRO A 9 -3.32 6.24 -2.79
CA PRO A 9 -2.60 6.58 -1.56
C PRO A 9 -1.10 6.29 -1.63
N TYR A 10 -0.63 5.58 -2.66
CA TYR A 10 0.77 5.19 -2.88
C TYR A 10 1.43 5.93 -4.04
N ARG A 11 0.78 6.92 -4.63
CA ARG A 11 1.23 7.59 -5.84
C ARG A 11 2.69 8.08 -5.77
N GLU A 12 3.08 8.68 -4.65
CA GLU A 12 4.42 9.22 -4.42
C GLU A 12 5.46 8.17 -4.03
N LEU A 13 5.03 6.93 -3.82
CA LEU A 13 5.90 5.81 -3.42
C LEU A 13 6.22 4.90 -4.63
N ALA A 14 6.31 5.45 -5.82
CA ALA A 14 6.75 4.75 -7.01
C ALA A 14 8.29 4.77 -7.12
N TYR A 15 8.88 3.64 -7.51
CA TYR A 15 10.34 3.47 -7.69
C TYR A 15 10.76 3.49 -9.17
N GLY A 16 9.79 3.55 -10.05
CA GLY A 16 9.95 3.54 -11.49
C GLY A 16 9.58 4.88 -12.15
N PRO A 17 9.12 4.84 -13.40
CA PRO A 17 8.66 6.03 -14.11
C PRO A 17 7.47 6.68 -13.40
N GLU A 18 7.25 7.94 -13.72
CA GLU A 18 6.15 8.72 -13.16
C GLU A 18 4.81 8.01 -13.35
N VAL A 19 4.02 7.95 -12.28
CA VAL A 19 2.69 7.35 -12.29
C VAL A 19 1.74 8.25 -13.07
N SER A 20 1.11 7.70 -14.11
CA SER A 20 0.13 8.45 -14.93
C SER A 20 -1.00 9.02 -14.08
N TRP A 21 -1.39 10.25 -14.39
CA TRP A 21 -2.57 10.89 -13.80
C TRP A 21 -3.83 10.40 -14.54
N VAL A 22 -4.56 9.47 -13.94
CA VAL A 22 -5.68 8.78 -14.61
C VAL A 22 -6.77 9.74 -15.12
N PRO A 23 -7.15 10.83 -14.41
CA PRO A 23 -8.10 11.80 -14.95
C PRO A 23 -7.68 12.47 -16.27
N SER A 24 -6.38 12.54 -16.57
CA SER A 24 -5.90 13.06 -17.86
C SER A 24 -6.06 12.07 -19.03
N ILE A 25 -6.39 10.82 -18.72
CA ILE A 25 -6.57 9.73 -19.70
C ILE A 25 -8.06 9.44 -19.92
N TYR A 26 -8.86 9.55 -18.86
CA TYR A 26 -10.28 9.26 -18.89
C TYR A 26 -11.05 10.24 -18.00
N ASP A 27 -11.89 11.07 -18.59
CA ASP A 27 -12.59 12.18 -17.92
C ASP A 27 -13.49 11.72 -16.78
N ASN A 28 -14.21 10.60 -16.92
CA ASN A 28 -15.09 10.07 -15.88
C ASN A 28 -14.34 9.34 -14.76
N THR A 29 -13.27 9.95 -14.25
CA THR A 29 -12.43 9.39 -13.18
C THR A 29 -12.55 10.20 -11.90
N LEU A 30 -12.91 9.52 -10.81
CA LEU A 30 -12.81 10.04 -9.45
C LEU A 30 -11.49 9.56 -8.85
N VAL A 31 -10.83 10.41 -8.05
CA VAL A 31 -9.59 10.03 -7.37
C VAL A 31 -9.81 9.98 -5.86
N CYS A 32 -9.49 8.86 -5.25
CA CYS A 32 -9.39 8.71 -3.80
C CYS A 32 -7.94 8.82 -3.39
N TYR A 33 -7.64 9.72 -2.47
CA TYR A 33 -6.30 9.94 -1.96
C TYR A 33 -6.27 10.01 -0.43
N SER A 34 -5.15 9.60 0.16
CA SER A 34 -4.95 9.63 1.61
C SER A 34 -3.48 9.92 1.93
N TRP A 35 -3.23 10.77 2.92
CA TRP A 35 -1.89 11.02 3.46
C TRP A 35 -1.41 9.95 4.45
N SER A 36 -2.15 8.86 4.57
CA SER A 36 -1.77 7.72 5.42
C SER A 36 -0.40 7.14 5.08
N LYS A 37 0.04 7.28 3.82
CA LYS A 37 1.30 6.70 3.30
C LYS A 37 2.34 7.77 3.04
N SER A 38 2.02 8.78 2.23
CA SER A 38 2.94 9.84 1.84
C SER A 38 3.48 10.64 3.03
N LEU A 39 2.63 11.01 3.98
CA LEU A 39 3.04 11.75 5.19
C LEU A 39 3.07 10.88 6.46
N SER A 40 2.96 9.56 6.35
CA SER A 40 2.98 8.62 7.49
C SER A 40 1.93 8.94 8.57
N LEU A 41 0.72 9.34 8.15
CA LEU A 41 -0.40 9.70 9.03
C LEU A 41 -1.57 8.68 8.95
N PRO A 42 -1.33 7.35 9.12
CA PRO A 42 -2.41 6.37 8.96
C PRO A 42 -3.44 6.43 10.09
N GLY A 43 -3.03 6.84 11.29
CA GLY A 43 -3.89 6.95 12.48
C GLY A 43 -4.81 8.16 12.46
N ASP A 44 -4.45 9.20 11.73
CA ASP A 44 -5.13 10.50 11.76
C ASP A 44 -6.34 10.56 10.82
N ARG A 45 -6.53 9.53 10.01
CA ARG A 45 -7.71 9.30 9.17
C ARG A 45 -8.05 10.49 8.27
N ILE A 46 -7.07 10.97 7.48
CA ILE A 46 -7.25 12.12 6.60
C ILE A 46 -6.94 11.77 5.14
N GLY A 47 -7.83 12.19 4.25
CA GLY A 47 -7.75 12.01 2.81
C GLY A 47 -8.83 12.82 2.12
N TYR A 48 -8.96 12.68 0.81
CA TYR A 48 -9.99 13.35 0.02
C TYR A 48 -10.48 12.45 -1.13
N VAL A 49 -11.66 12.78 -1.64
CA VAL A 49 -12.13 12.33 -2.94
C VAL A 49 -12.16 13.54 -3.86
N LEU A 50 -11.43 13.46 -4.96
CA LEU A 50 -11.46 14.46 -6.01
C LEU A 50 -12.50 14.03 -7.06
N VAL A 51 -13.42 14.93 -7.36
CA VAL A 51 -14.35 14.82 -8.49
C VAL A 51 -13.99 15.94 -9.47
N PRO A 52 -13.21 15.67 -10.53
CA PRO A 52 -12.88 16.67 -11.57
C PRO A 52 -14.12 17.25 -12.24
N ASN A 53 -14.01 18.48 -12.77
CA ASN A 53 -15.11 19.15 -13.45
C ASN A 53 -15.51 18.46 -14.79
N GLU A 54 -14.58 17.68 -15.35
CA GLU A 54 -14.74 16.90 -16.58
C GLU A 54 -15.62 15.66 -16.39
N VAL A 55 -15.83 15.24 -15.15
CA VAL A 55 -16.69 14.10 -14.81
C VAL A 55 -18.13 14.41 -15.22
N GLU A 56 -18.79 13.47 -15.89
CA GLU A 56 -20.19 13.57 -16.27
C GLU A 56 -21.07 13.82 -15.05
N GLU A 57 -21.89 14.89 -15.09
CA GLU A 57 -22.69 15.34 -13.93
C GLU A 57 -21.86 15.58 -12.65
N SER A 58 -20.67 16.16 -12.76
CA SER A 58 -19.69 16.29 -11.66
C SER A 58 -20.28 16.85 -10.35
N GLU A 59 -21.12 17.89 -10.43
CA GLU A 59 -21.80 18.44 -9.24
C GLU A 59 -22.69 17.40 -8.56
N ARG A 60 -23.48 16.66 -9.35
CA ARG A 60 -24.36 15.62 -8.82
C ARG A 60 -23.55 14.47 -8.19
N VAL A 61 -22.45 14.07 -8.82
CA VAL A 61 -21.52 13.06 -8.29
C VAL A 61 -20.90 13.56 -7.00
N MET A 62 -20.43 14.81 -6.93
CA MET A 62 -19.88 15.40 -5.72
C MET A 62 -20.90 15.41 -4.56
N PHE A 63 -22.14 15.81 -4.81
CA PHE A 63 -23.20 15.76 -3.80
C PHE A 63 -23.52 14.33 -3.35
N ALA A 64 -23.48 13.35 -4.27
CA ALA A 64 -23.70 11.94 -3.95
C ALA A 64 -22.56 11.40 -3.06
N VAL A 65 -21.31 11.71 -3.36
CA VAL A 65 -20.13 11.34 -2.54
C VAL A 65 -20.24 11.95 -1.15
N ALA A 66 -20.54 13.24 -1.04
CA ALA A 66 -20.72 13.93 0.23
C ALA A 66 -21.91 13.35 1.05
N GLY A 67 -23.00 13.02 0.36
CA GLY A 67 -24.18 12.38 0.98
C GLY A 67 -23.86 10.98 1.49
N ALA A 68 -23.14 10.16 0.72
CA ALA A 68 -22.70 8.83 1.13
C ALA A 68 -21.75 8.90 2.33
N GLY A 69 -20.80 9.85 2.32
CA GLY A 69 -19.90 10.09 3.45
C GLY A 69 -20.67 10.39 4.74
N ARG A 70 -21.68 11.27 4.67
CA ARG A 70 -22.55 11.58 5.83
C ARG A 70 -23.34 10.38 6.32
N ALA A 71 -23.90 9.60 5.40
CA ALA A 71 -24.65 8.39 5.74
C ALA A 71 -23.79 7.35 6.46
N LEU A 72 -22.49 7.30 6.15
CA LEU A 72 -21.49 6.45 6.79
C LEU A 72 -20.91 7.07 8.09
N GLY A 73 -21.32 8.28 8.47
CA GLY A 73 -20.84 8.97 9.67
C GLY A 73 -19.63 9.89 9.46
N TYR A 74 -19.16 10.06 8.21
CA TYR A 74 -18.02 10.92 7.86
C TYR A 74 -18.50 12.30 7.40
N ILE A 75 -18.52 13.28 8.29
CA ILE A 75 -18.99 14.64 7.96
C ILE A 75 -17.86 15.49 7.40
N CYS A 76 -16.71 15.50 8.08
CA CYS A 76 -15.51 16.19 7.65
C CYS A 76 -14.27 15.57 8.33
N ALA A 77 -13.10 15.79 7.73
CA ALA A 77 -11.83 15.45 8.38
C ALA A 77 -11.58 16.36 9.60
N PRO A 78 -10.85 15.92 10.65
CA PRO A 78 -10.51 16.76 11.81
C PRO A 78 -9.78 18.04 11.37
N VAL A 79 -10.27 19.19 11.80
CA VAL A 79 -9.74 20.53 11.40
C VAL A 79 -8.26 20.68 11.73
N PHE A 80 -7.81 20.10 12.85
CA PHE A 80 -6.40 20.13 13.22
C PHE A 80 -5.53 19.50 12.11
N PHE A 81 -5.87 18.28 11.66
CA PHE A 81 -5.12 17.60 10.60
C PHE A 81 -5.27 18.24 9.23
N GLN A 82 -6.40 18.89 8.93
CA GLN A 82 -6.51 19.70 7.72
C GLN A 82 -5.46 20.83 7.70
N ARG A 83 -5.21 21.48 8.84
CA ARG A 83 -4.17 22.52 8.96
C ARG A 83 -2.76 21.95 8.89
N VAL A 84 -2.52 20.78 9.50
CA VAL A 84 -1.23 20.09 9.39
C VAL A 84 -0.94 19.75 7.92
N ILE A 85 -1.90 19.15 7.22
CA ILE A 85 -1.74 18.84 5.79
C ILE A 85 -1.47 20.11 4.98
N ALA A 86 -2.22 21.18 5.20
CA ALA A 86 -2.01 22.44 4.48
C ALA A 86 -0.59 23.03 4.68
N ALA A 87 0.06 22.72 5.81
CA ALA A 87 1.43 23.13 6.07
C ALA A 87 2.51 22.20 5.50
N CYS A 88 2.14 20.93 5.21
CA CYS A 88 3.08 19.88 4.82
C CYS A 88 2.79 19.29 3.43
N VAL A 89 1.82 19.81 2.68
CA VAL A 89 1.38 19.21 1.41
C VAL A 89 2.49 19.18 0.35
N ASP A 90 3.42 20.13 0.41
CA ASP A 90 4.56 20.25 -0.52
C ASP A 90 5.84 19.54 0.00
N GLU A 91 5.79 18.91 1.18
CA GLU A 91 6.95 18.22 1.71
C GLU A 91 7.20 16.91 0.91
N PRO A 92 8.46 16.66 0.52
CA PRO A 92 8.80 15.49 -0.28
C PRO A 92 8.62 14.20 0.52
N VAL A 93 8.06 13.19 -0.12
CA VAL A 93 7.98 11.83 0.44
C VAL A 93 9.38 11.21 0.44
N ASN A 94 9.76 10.59 1.55
CA ASN A 94 11.04 9.87 1.65
C ASN A 94 10.98 8.48 0.97
N ALA A 95 10.74 8.47 -0.34
CA ALA A 95 10.68 7.23 -1.12
C ALA A 95 12.02 6.48 -1.13
N SER A 96 13.16 7.18 -0.98
CA SER A 96 14.49 6.56 -0.98
C SER A 96 14.71 5.62 0.21
N ALA A 97 14.15 5.91 1.37
CA ALA A 97 14.23 5.03 2.54
C ALA A 97 13.49 3.71 2.29
N TYR A 98 12.33 3.76 1.64
CA TYR A 98 11.59 2.55 1.26
C TYR A 98 12.29 1.78 0.14
N ALA A 99 12.90 2.47 -0.83
CA ALA A 99 13.71 1.84 -1.87
C ALA A 99 14.88 1.06 -1.28
N ALA A 100 15.61 1.66 -0.32
CA ALA A 100 16.71 0.98 0.38
C ALA A 100 16.23 -0.25 1.18
N ASN A 101 15.09 -0.14 1.84
CA ASN A 101 14.49 -1.28 2.55
C ASN A 101 14.06 -2.39 1.59
N ARG A 102 13.50 -2.03 0.42
CA ARG A 102 13.18 -2.99 -0.64
C ARG A 102 14.41 -3.76 -1.09
N GLU A 103 15.50 -3.06 -1.42
CA GLU A 103 16.76 -3.69 -1.83
C GLU A 103 17.30 -4.63 -0.77
N LEU A 104 17.32 -4.18 0.49
CA LEU A 104 17.79 -5.00 1.61
C LEU A 104 16.96 -6.28 1.79
N LEU A 105 15.63 -6.19 1.69
CA LEU A 105 14.73 -7.34 1.79
C LEU A 105 14.92 -8.28 0.60
N THR A 106 14.91 -7.76 -0.63
CA THR A 106 15.02 -8.58 -1.84
C THR A 106 16.35 -9.30 -1.90
N GLN A 107 17.46 -8.62 -1.57
CA GLN A 107 18.77 -9.25 -1.50
C GLN A 107 18.77 -10.44 -0.51
N GLY A 108 18.24 -10.27 0.70
CA GLY A 108 18.18 -11.35 1.68
C GLY A 108 17.29 -12.52 1.23
N LEU A 109 16.17 -12.23 0.57
CA LEU A 109 15.29 -13.27 0.03
C LEU A 109 15.93 -14.01 -1.16
N ASP A 110 16.68 -13.31 -2.03
CA ASP A 110 17.45 -13.92 -3.13
C ASP A 110 18.52 -14.88 -2.61
N GLU A 111 19.30 -14.47 -1.60
CA GLU A 111 20.31 -15.30 -0.96
C GLU A 111 19.71 -16.59 -0.36
N LEU A 112 18.48 -16.50 0.13
CA LEU A 112 17.74 -17.64 0.67
C LEU A 112 16.96 -18.41 -0.41
N GLY A 113 16.90 -17.92 -1.66
CA GLY A 113 16.21 -18.56 -2.76
C GLY A 113 14.68 -18.56 -2.63
N TYR A 114 14.10 -17.51 -2.06
CA TYR A 114 12.66 -17.26 -2.10
C TYR A 114 12.24 -16.68 -3.44
N HIS A 115 11.07 -17.09 -3.93
CA HIS A 115 10.45 -16.48 -5.12
C HIS A 115 9.54 -15.32 -4.71
N TYR A 116 9.67 -14.17 -5.39
CA TYR A 116 8.82 -13.00 -5.15
C TYR A 116 8.63 -12.18 -6.43
N ILE A 117 7.63 -11.31 -6.42
CA ILE A 117 7.42 -10.29 -7.43
C ILE A 117 8.02 -8.99 -6.91
N ALA A 118 9.03 -8.47 -7.59
CA ALA A 118 9.67 -7.21 -7.23
C ALA A 118 8.66 -6.05 -7.36
N PRO A 119 8.43 -5.26 -6.31
CA PRO A 119 7.48 -4.16 -6.37
C PRO A 119 8.08 -2.94 -7.06
N ASP A 120 7.30 -2.31 -7.94
CA ASP A 120 7.64 -1.03 -8.59
C ASP A 120 7.18 0.19 -7.78
N GLY A 121 6.51 -0.05 -6.66
CA GLY A 121 6.01 1.00 -5.77
C GLY A 121 5.51 0.46 -4.44
N ALA A 122 4.96 1.35 -3.62
CA ALA A 122 4.48 1.08 -2.27
C ALA A 122 5.60 0.56 -1.34
N PHE A 123 5.25 -0.25 -0.35
CA PHE A 123 6.20 -0.87 0.59
C PHE A 123 5.77 -2.30 0.94
N TYR A 124 5.19 -2.98 -0.03
CA TYR A 124 4.80 -4.38 0.06
C TYR A 124 5.47 -5.18 -1.03
N LEU A 125 5.94 -6.37 -0.66
CA LEU A 125 6.47 -7.37 -1.57
C LEU A 125 5.55 -8.58 -1.58
N TRP A 126 5.34 -9.16 -2.73
CA TRP A 126 4.53 -10.35 -2.93
C TRP A 126 5.45 -11.55 -3.06
N MET A 127 5.50 -12.40 -2.02
CA MET A 127 6.38 -13.57 -1.95
C MET A 127 5.57 -14.85 -2.11
N GLN A 128 6.08 -15.79 -2.89
CA GLN A 128 5.47 -17.10 -3.02
C GLN A 128 5.63 -17.88 -1.71
N ALA A 129 4.53 -18.46 -1.23
CA ALA A 129 4.56 -19.39 -0.11
C ALA A 129 5.29 -20.68 -0.50
N LEU A 130 5.94 -21.34 0.45
CA LEU A 130 6.67 -22.59 0.20
C LEU A 130 5.73 -23.83 0.20
N GLU A 131 4.44 -23.61 0.40
CA GLU A 131 3.37 -24.59 0.27
C GLU A 131 2.13 -23.96 -0.39
N PRO A 132 1.19 -24.77 -0.93
CA PRO A 132 0.01 -24.22 -1.62
C PRO A 132 -0.94 -23.43 -0.73
N ASP A 133 -1.01 -23.77 0.56
CA ASP A 133 -1.87 -23.11 1.55
C ASP A 133 -1.11 -21.91 2.15
N ALA A 134 -1.44 -20.71 1.69
CA ALA A 134 -0.80 -19.47 2.15
C ALA A 134 -1.11 -19.16 3.63
N GLN A 135 -2.27 -19.60 4.12
CA GLN A 135 -2.62 -19.42 5.53
C GLN A 135 -1.77 -20.35 6.42
N ALA A 136 -1.63 -21.63 6.05
CA ALA A 136 -0.78 -22.58 6.77
C ALA A 136 0.69 -22.11 6.79
N PHE A 137 1.20 -21.62 5.63
CA PHE A 137 2.53 -21.02 5.55
C PHE A 137 2.68 -19.80 6.47
N SER A 138 1.68 -18.91 6.48
CA SER A 138 1.69 -17.73 7.36
C SER A 138 1.65 -18.13 8.85
N ASP A 139 0.89 -19.14 9.21
CA ASP A 139 0.80 -19.61 10.60
C ASP A 139 2.12 -20.24 11.06
N LYS A 140 2.78 -21.02 10.19
CA LYS A 140 4.12 -21.53 10.45
C LYS A 140 5.17 -20.42 10.54
N ALA A 141 5.08 -19.39 9.68
CA ALA A 141 5.97 -18.23 9.75
C ALA A 141 5.89 -17.50 11.09
N LYS A 142 4.71 -17.46 11.74
CA LYS A 142 4.54 -16.88 13.07
C LYS A 142 5.33 -17.60 14.16
N GLU A 143 5.58 -18.90 14.03
CA GLU A 143 6.41 -19.65 14.95
C GLU A 143 7.88 -19.17 14.93
N HIS A 144 8.27 -18.51 13.83
CA HIS A 144 9.56 -17.84 13.64
C HIS A 144 9.47 -16.31 13.81
N GLU A 145 8.38 -15.79 14.42
CA GLU A 145 8.14 -14.35 14.64
C GLU A 145 8.00 -13.54 13.33
N LEU A 146 7.71 -14.19 12.20
CA LEU A 146 7.45 -13.56 10.90
C LEU A 146 5.93 -13.34 10.71
N LEU A 147 5.50 -12.10 10.67
CA LEU A 147 4.11 -11.73 10.45
C LEU A 147 3.86 -11.46 8.96
N LEU A 148 3.49 -12.50 8.23
CA LEU A 148 3.20 -12.47 6.81
C LEU A 148 1.68 -12.48 6.59
N VAL A 149 1.17 -11.73 5.60
CA VAL A 149 -0.26 -11.69 5.32
C VAL A 149 -0.58 -12.65 4.17
N PRO A 150 -1.40 -13.70 4.41
CA PRO A 150 -1.74 -14.65 3.36
C PRO A 150 -2.56 -13.97 2.25
N SER A 151 -2.37 -14.45 1.03
CA SER A 151 -2.90 -13.84 -0.19
C SER A 151 -4.37 -14.14 -0.47
N ASP A 152 -4.96 -15.09 0.23
CA ASP A 152 -6.33 -15.55 -0.01
C ASP A 152 -7.36 -14.42 0.05
N SER A 153 -7.19 -13.49 0.99
CA SER A 153 -8.03 -12.30 1.11
C SER A 153 -7.91 -11.31 -0.06
N PHE A 154 -6.90 -11.48 -0.92
CA PHE A 154 -6.68 -10.71 -2.15
C PHE A 154 -7.10 -11.46 -3.41
N GLY A 155 -7.73 -12.63 -3.27
CA GLY A 155 -8.24 -13.44 -4.39
C GLY A 155 -7.20 -14.29 -5.11
N VAL A 156 -6.01 -14.46 -4.55
CA VAL A 156 -4.92 -15.29 -5.11
C VAL A 156 -4.39 -16.21 -4.02
N GLY A 157 -4.33 -17.53 -4.28
CA GLY A 157 -3.74 -18.50 -3.33
C GLY A 157 -2.23 -18.68 -3.51
N GLY A 158 -1.56 -19.24 -2.51
CA GLY A 158 -0.15 -19.66 -2.58
C GLY A 158 0.89 -18.53 -2.49
N TRP A 159 0.50 -17.34 -2.04
CA TRP A 159 1.39 -16.19 -1.86
C TRP A 159 1.18 -15.54 -0.50
N VAL A 160 2.16 -14.76 -0.07
CA VAL A 160 2.06 -13.91 1.12
C VAL A 160 2.55 -12.51 0.81
N ARG A 161 1.93 -11.52 1.44
CA ARG A 161 2.37 -10.14 1.40
C ARG A 161 3.35 -9.88 2.53
N VAL A 162 4.55 -9.41 2.20
CA VAL A 162 5.59 -8.98 3.13
C VAL A 162 5.66 -7.46 3.13
N SER A 163 5.56 -6.82 4.30
CA SER A 163 5.71 -5.37 4.44
C SER A 163 7.15 -5.03 4.78
N TYR A 164 7.73 -4.02 4.11
CA TYR A 164 9.05 -3.49 4.41
C TYR A 164 9.02 -2.01 4.88
N CYS A 165 7.84 -1.53 5.34
CA CYS A 165 7.73 -0.23 6.02
C CYS A 165 8.13 -0.34 7.51
N VAL A 166 9.32 -0.84 7.75
CA VAL A 166 9.93 -1.05 9.07
C VAL A 166 11.36 -0.51 9.05
N SER A 167 12.06 -0.53 10.19
CA SER A 167 13.48 -0.15 10.17
C SER A 167 14.34 -1.18 9.44
N ALA A 168 15.44 -0.75 8.85
CA ALA A 168 16.41 -1.63 8.20
C ALA A 168 16.93 -2.75 9.14
N ASP A 169 17.02 -2.46 10.43
CA ASP A 169 17.46 -3.47 11.43
C ASP A 169 16.42 -4.58 11.63
N VAL A 170 15.12 -4.25 11.57
CA VAL A 170 14.06 -5.27 11.59
C VAL A 170 14.20 -6.20 10.39
N ILE A 171 14.45 -5.65 9.20
CA ILE A 171 14.66 -6.46 7.99
C ILE A 171 15.88 -7.36 8.15
N ARG A 172 17.03 -6.82 8.56
CA ARG A 172 18.25 -7.63 8.78
C ARG A 172 18.04 -8.74 9.80
N ASN A 173 17.39 -8.40 10.92
CA ASN A 173 17.13 -9.33 12.00
C ASN A 173 16.09 -10.41 11.65
N SER A 174 15.25 -10.19 10.64
CA SER A 174 14.30 -11.20 10.16
C SER A 174 14.91 -12.25 9.23
N MET A 175 16.08 -11.99 8.61
CA MET A 175 16.68 -12.94 7.66
C MET A 175 17.02 -14.32 8.28
N PRO A 176 17.55 -14.44 9.50
CA PRO A 176 17.71 -15.73 10.17
C PRO A 176 16.39 -16.50 10.36
N ALA A 177 15.29 -15.79 10.60
CA ALA A 177 13.96 -16.39 10.75
C ALA A 177 13.44 -16.91 9.40
N PHE A 178 13.60 -16.14 8.31
CA PHE A 178 13.31 -16.63 6.96
C PHE A 178 14.14 -17.86 6.59
N ALA A 179 15.43 -17.88 6.96
CA ALA A 179 16.28 -19.04 6.73
C ALA A 179 15.84 -20.27 7.57
N ALA A 180 15.39 -20.04 8.81
CA ALA A 180 14.86 -21.12 9.64
C ALA A 180 13.56 -21.69 9.09
N LEU A 181 12.62 -20.80 8.72
CA LEU A 181 11.35 -21.19 8.09
C LEU A 181 11.58 -22.00 6.81
N LYS A 182 12.50 -21.58 5.95
CA LYS A 182 12.78 -22.30 4.70
C LYS A 182 13.26 -23.73 4.92
N ARG A 183 14.15 -23.96 5.90
CA ARG A 183 14.64 -25.31 6.23
C ARG A 183 13.57 -26.30 6.64
N GLU A 184 12.40 -25.85 7.06
CA GLU A 184 11.26 -26.73 7.35
C GLU A 184 10.58 -27.30 6.10
N TYR A 185 10.91 -26.75 4.93
CA TYR A 185 10.36 -27.17 3.64
C TYR A 185 11.41 -27.87 2.76
N GLU A 186 12.65 -28.02 3.22
CA GLU A 186 13.73 -28.76 2.58
C GLU A 186 13.79 -30.22 3.11
#